data_a38fd56ab34beade40c402d16db03a7c
#
_entry.id   a38fd56ab34beade40c402d16db03a7c
#
_cell.length_a   1.000
_cell.length_b   1.000
_cell.length_c   1.000
_cell.angle_alpha   90.00
_cell.angle_beta   90.00
_cell.angle_gamma   90.00
#
_symmetry.space_group_name_H-M   'P 1'
#
loop_
_entity.id
_entity.type
_entity.pdbx_description
1 polymer ?
#
loop_
_entity_poly.entity_id
_entity_poly.type
_entity_poly.pdbx_seq_one_letter_code
_entity_poly.pdbx_strand_id
1 'polypeptide(L)'
;FRMRGHEEASGTKYVPQELLDRWAAKDPLENYVEFLRNEQLLSEEDEVLIKKEIIHEIDENLKMAFDESEVESIGSNELNDVYKKFVYQEVSPNSELRNIRLVDAISEGLKQSMEKHDGLVIMGQDIADYGGVFKITDGFVEAFGKERVRNTPICESAVVSAAMGLSIKGMKAVVEMQFADFVSTGFNPVVNYLAKSHYRWNEKADVVIRMPCGGDVGAGPFHSQTNEAWFTKTPGLKVVYPAFPYDAKGLLATAINDPNPVLFFEHKALYRNIYQDVPTSYYTLPFGKAALLKEGDDITIVSYGAGVHWAMNTLKDHPEINADLIDLRTLMPLDTEAIYG
;
A
#
# COMPACT_ATOMS: atom_id res chain seq x y z
N PHE A 1 -10.23 3.79 30.07
CA PHE A 1 -11.15 4.93 30.28
C PHE A 1 -10.37 6.24 30.17
N ARG A 2 -10.90 7.23 29.46
CA ARG A 2 -10.27 8.54 29.31
C ARG A 2 -10.85 9.51 30.35
N MET A 3 -10.00 10.11 31.16
CA MET A 3 -10.39 11.01 32.25
C MET A 3 -10.67 12.44 31.75
N ARG A 4 -10.18 12.83 30.58
CA ARG A 4 -10.36 14.17 30.00
C ARG A 4 -11.32 14.13 28.83
N GLY A 5 -11.74 15.28 28.32
CA GLY A 5 -12.54 15.43 27.12
C GLY A 5 -11.84 14.93 25.85
N HIS A 6 -12.47 15.12 24.70
CA HIS A 6 -11.90 14.78 23.40
C HIS A 6 -10.59 15.54 23.15
N GLU A 7 -10.55 16.78 23.50
CA GLU A 7 -9.42 17.71 23.47
C GLU A 7 -9.45 18.59 24.72
N GLU A 8 -8.46 19.43 24.94
CA GLU A 8 -8.37 20.27 26.12
C GLU A 8 -9.56 21.24 26.26
N ALA A 9 -10.07 21.77 25.15
CA ALA A 9 -11.26 22.64 25.12
C ALA A 9 -12.58 21.89 25.36
N SER A 10 -12.59 20.56 25.22
CA SER A 10 -13.79 19.74 25.43
C SER A 10 -13.96 19.39 26.89
N GLY A 11 -15.04 19.85 27.51
CA GLY A 11 -15.35 19.49 28.89
C GLY A 11 -15.78 18.03 29.07
N THR A 12 -15.89 17.61 30.33
CA THR A 12 -16.36 16.27 30.74
C THR A 12 -17.73 16.27 31.40
N LYS A 13 -18.48 17.37 31.30
CA LYS A 13 -19.78 17.57 31.96
C LYS A 13 -20.84 16.51 31.65
N TYR A 14 -20.68 15.82 30.50
CA TYR A 14 -21.58 14.74 30.09
C TYR A 14 -21.23 13.38 30.74
N VAL A 15 -20.11 13.28 31.41
CA VAL A 15 -19.68 12.04 32.10
C VAL A 15 -20.10 12.11 33.57
N PRO A 16 -20.84 11.12 34.09
CA PRO A 16 -21.19 11.08 35.52
C PRO A 16 -19.95 11.14 36.42
N GLN A 17 -19.99 11.97 37.46
CA GLN A 17 -18.85 12.14 38.39
C GLN A 17 -18.43 10.82 39.02
N GLU A 18 -19.39 9.99 39.46
CA GLU A 18 -19.13 8.67 40.04
C GLU A 18 -18.29 7.78 39.11
N LEU A 19 -18.46 7.92 37.79
CA LEU A 19 -17.69 7.15 36.82
C LEU A 19 -16.26 7.67 36.70
N LEU A 20 -16.06 8.98 36.76
CA LEU A 20 -14.74 9.60 36.81
C LEU A 20 -14.00 9.19 38.09
N ASP A 21 -14.63 9.28 39.25
CA ASP A 21 -14.02 8.91 40.55
C ASP A 21 -13.63 7.43 40.60
N ARG A 22 -14.51 6.56 40.08
CA ARG A 22 -14.25 5.11 39.98
C ARG A 22 -13.02 4.80 39.10
N TRP A 23 -12.83 5.52 38.01
CA TRP A 23 -11.70 5.28 37.12
C TRP A 23 -10.44 6.03 37.54
N ALA A 24 -10.55 7.16 38.26
CA ALA A 24 -9.42 7.83 38.86
C ALA A 24 -8.70 6.91 39.86
N ALA A 25 -9.47 6.19 40.70
CA ALA A 25 -8.90 5.18 41.61
C ALA A 25 -8.15 4.02 40.91
N LYS A 26 -8.27 3.93 39.60
CA LYS A 26 -7.60 2.91 38.75
C LYS A 26 -6.58 3.53 37.79
N ASP A 27 -6.14 4.75 38.06
CA ASP A 27 -5.12 5.39 37.23
C ASP A 27 -3.84 4.54 37.23
N PRO A 28 -3.35 4.11 36.07
CA PRO A 28 -2.19 3.23 36.01
C PRO A 28 -0.91 3.90 36.50
N LEU A 29 -0.79 5.22 36.31
CA LEU A 29 0.41 5.95 36.73
C LEU A 29 0.46 6.05 38.26
N GLU A 30 -0.62 6.47 38.90
CA GLU A 30 -0.69 6.59 40.37
C GLU A 30 -0.51 5.22 41.04
N ASN A 31 -1.17 4.19 40.52
CA ASN A 31 -1.02 2.82 41.04
C ASN A 31 0.41 2.29 40.86
N TYR A 32 1.08 2.65 39.78
CA TYR A 32 2.46 2.22 39.54
C TYR A 32 3.45 2.99 40.43
N VAL A 33 3.23 4.27 40.66
CA VAL A 33 4.01 5.07 41.63
C VAL A 33 3.87 4.48 43.02
N GLU A 34 2.64 4.16 43.47
CA GLU A 34 2.40 3.52 44.74
C GLU A 34 3.11 2.15 44.84
N PHE A 35 3.04 1.33 43.81
CA PHE A 35 3.79 0.07 43.75
C PHE A 35 5.30 0.29 43.91
N LEU A 36 5.90 1.22 43.14
CA LEU A 36 7.34 1.51 43.24
C LEU A 36 7.77 2.02 44.62
N ARG A 37 6.92 2.82 45.27
CA ARG A 37 7.17 3.27 46.64
C ARG A 37 7.14 2.10 47.63
N ASN A 38 6.14 1.22 47.52
CA ASN A 38 6.00 0.04 48.38
C ASN A 38 7.18 -0.92 48.25
N GLU A 39 7.72 -1.06 47.01
CA GLU A 39 8.92 -1.84 46.73
C GLU A 39 10.24 -1.11 47.05
N GLN A 40 10.17 0.11 47.60
CA GLN A 40 11.32 0.96 47.91
C GLN A 40 12.23 1.28 46.70
N LEU A 41 11.65 1.32 45.51
CA LEU A 41 12.33 1.66 44.27
C LEU A 41 12.20 3.13 43.87
N LEU A 42 11.31 3.87 44.50
CA LEU A 42 11.06 5.29 44.30
C LEU A 42 10.81 6.00 45.62
N SER A 43 11.61 6.99 45.92
CA SER A 43 11.34 7.87 47.10
C SER A 43 10.40 9.02 46.71
N GLU A 44 9.80 9.70 47.69
CA GLU A 44 9.03 10.92 47.45
C GLU A 44 9.90 12.06 46.87
N GLU A 45 11.16 12.10 47.28
CA GLU A 45 12.13 13.09 46.78
C GLU A 45 12.44 12.86 45.33
N ASP A 46 12.64 11.59 44.92
CA ASP A 46 12.88 11.23 43.48
C ASP A 46 11.67 11.57 42.62
N GLU A 47 10.46 11.30 43.10
CA GLU A 47 9.25 11.64 42.36
C GLU A 47 9.11 13.15 42.14
N VAL A 48 9.35 13.95 43.17
CA VAL A 48 9.32 15.41 43.07
C VAL A 48 10.39 15.90 42.09
N LEU A 49 11.59 15.32 42.17
CA LEU A 49 12.68 15.67 41.25
C LEU A 49 12.32 15.34 39.81
N ILE A 50 11.84 14.12 39.51
CA ILE A 50 11.44 13.69 38.17
C ILE A 50 10.34 14.61 37.63
N LYS A 51 9.30 14.90 38.40
CA LYS A 51 8.23 15.84 37.98
C LYS A 51 8.78 17.23 37.68
N LYS A 52 9.69 17.74 38.47
CA LYS A 52 10.31 19.04 38.25
C LYS A 52 11.16 19.07 36.99
N GLU A 53 11.95 18.04 36.74
CA GLU A 53 12.76 17.91 35.53
C GLU A 53 11.88 17.86 34.27
N ILE A 54 10.82 17.06 34.27
CA ILE A 54 9.88 16.97 33.15
C ILE A 54 9.18 18.31 32.89
N ILE A 55 8.72 19.00 33.94
CA ILE A 55 8.08 20.32 33.81
C ILE A 55 9.07 21.32 33.21
N HIS A 56 10.31 21.33 33.69
CA HIS A 56 11.35 22.20 33.18
C HIS A 56 11.65 21.94 31.70
N GLU A 57 11.78 20.68 31.28
CA GLU A 57 11.97 20.30 29.89
C GLU A 57 10.80 20.75 29.01
N ILE A 58 9.56 20.59 29.49
CA ILE A 58 8.36 21.07 28.78
C ILE A 58 8.40 22.59 28.60
N ASP A 59 8.69 23.34 29.66
CA ASP A 59 8.70 24.80 29.65
C ASP A 59 9.78 25.34 28.70
N GLU A 60 10.99 24.76 28.71
CA GLU A 60 12.06 25.15 27.80
C GLU A 60 11.71 24.86 26.34
N ASN A 61 11.15 23.68 26.04
CA ASN A 61 10.73 23.34 24.68
C ASN A 61 9.56 24.19 24.19
N LEU A 62 8.60 24.53 25.07
CA LEU A 62 7.51 25.45 24.75
C LEU A 62 8.04 26.85 24.41
N LYS A 63 8.99 27.34 25.22
CA LYS A 63 9.61 28.64 24.95
C LYS A 63 10.32 28.63 23.60
N MET A 64 11.10 27.61 23.30
CA MET A 64 11.75 27.47 22.00
C MET A 64 10.74 27.47 20.85
N ALA A 65 9.64 26.70 20.98
CA ALA A 65 8.61 26.62 19.97
C ALA A 65 7.86 27.95 19.75
N PHE A 66 7.62 28.72 20.81
CA PHE A 66 6.98 30.03 20.70
C PHE A 66 7.93 31.13 20.15
N ASP A 67 9.24 30.96 20.31
CA ASP A 67 10.25 31.89 19.78
C ASP A 67 10.54 31.61 18.28
N GLU A 68 10.08 30.50 17.71
CA GLU A 68 10.22 30.19 16.28
C GLU A 68 9.29 31.06 15.43
N SER A 69 9.72 31.33 14.19
CA SER A 69 8.88 32.01 13.21
C SER A 69 7.68 31.13 12.82
N GLU A 70 6.55 31.80 12.50
CA GLU A 70 5.40 31.09 11.94
C GLU A 70 5.79 30.31 10.67
N VAL A 71 5.27 29.09 10.55
CA VAL A 71 5.52 28.25 9.38
C VAL A 71 4.77 28.82 8.18
N GLU A 72 5.50 29.19 7.14
CA GLU A 72 4.91 29.57 5.86
C GLU A 72 4.63 28.32 5.01
N SER A 73 3.39 28.17 4.56
CA SER A 73 3.01 27.10 3.63
C SER A 73 3.52 27.44 2.22
N ILE A 74 4.33 26.55 1.64
CA ILE A 74 4.85 26.65 0.27
C ILE A 74 4.24 25.49 -0.53
N GLY A 75 3.30 25.78 -1.44
CA GLY A 75 2.55 24.75 -2.16
C GLY A 75 3.41 23.73 -2.90
N SER A 76 4.59 24.13 -3.41
CA SER A 76 5.52 23.18 -4.04
C SER A 76 6.12 22.17 -3.05
N ASN A 77 6.40 22.60 -1.82
CA ASN A 77 6.90 21.70 -0.78
C ASN A 77 5.80 20.72 -0.36
N GLU A 78 4.59 21.20 -0.16
CA GLU A 78 3.42 20.37 0.16
C GLU A 78 3.20 19.25 -0.86
N LEU A 79 3.29 19.58 -2.16
CA LEU A 79 3.15 18.58 -3.23
C LEU A 79 4.32 17.60 -3.27
N ASN A 80 5.55 18.04 -3.01
CA ASN A 80 6.73 17.20 -2.99
C ASN A 80 6.75 16.26 -1.78
N ASP A 81 6.11 16.65 -0.68
CA ASP A 81 6.07 15.87 0.55
C ASP A 81 4.98 14.78 0.55
N VAL A 82 4.09 14.76 -0.45
CA VAL A 82 3.04 13.73 -0.58
C VAL A 82 3.63 12.32 -0.72
N TYR A 83 4.73 12.19 -1.46
CA TYR A 83 5.39 10.91 -1.71
C TYR A 83 6.83 10.93 -1.21
N LYS A 84 7.23 9.83 -0.58
CA LYS A 84 8.66 9.60 -0.30
C LYS A 84 9.42 9.54 -1.62
N LYS A 85 10.50 10.27 -1.71
CA LYS A 85 11.34 10.31 -2.91
C LYS A 85 11.80 8.89 -3.27
N PHE A 86 11.49 8.48 -4.47
CA PHE A 86 11.91 7.22 -5.06
C PHE A 86 12.78 7.50 -6.29
N VAL A 87 13.98 6.97 -6.29
CA VAL A 87 14.85 7.00 -7.47
C VAL A 87 14.71 5.64 -8.14
N TYR A 88 13.97 5.62 -9.24
CA TYR A 88 13.80 4.42 -10.05
C TYR A 88 15.18 3.93 -10.54
N GLN A 89 15.44 2.66 -10.31
CA GLN A 89 16.62 1.98 -10.82
C GLN A 89 16.19 0.97 -11.87
N GLU A 90 16.60 1.22 -13.07
CA GLU A 90 16.33 0.29 -14.17
C GLU A 90 17.13 -0.99 -13.97
N VAL A 91 16.43 -2.10 -14.06
CA VAL A 91 17.01 -3.43 -14.19
C VAL A 91 16.54 -3.97 -15.53
N SER A 92 17.45 -4.02 -16.48
CA SER A 92 17.15 -4.49 -17.82
C SER A 92 16.93 -6.01 -17.85
N PRO A 93 15.96 -6.51 -18.62
CA PRO A 93 15.72 -7.94 -18.74
C PRO A 93 16.83 -8.64 -19.55
N ASN A 94 16.97 -9.97 -19.35
CA ASN A 94 17.75 -10.80 -20.22
C ASN A 94 17.04 -11.07 -21.55
N SER A 95 17.74 -11.71 -22.50
CA SER A 95 17.20 -12.06 -23.83
C SER A 95 16.47 -13.41 -23.87
N GLU A 96 16.54 -14.19 -22.77
CA GLU A 96 15.85 -15.47 -22.70
C GLU A 96 14.37 -15.25 -22.39
N LEU A 97 13.51 -15.70 -23.30
CA LEU A 97 12.08 -15.50 -23.24
C LEU A 97 11.35 -16.81 -22.99
N ARG A 98 10.24 -16.72 -22.26
CA ARG A 98 9.32 -17.83 -22.04
C ARG A 98 7.89 -17.34 -22.25
N ASN A 99 7.10 -18.07 -23.03
CA ASN A 99 5.69 -17.76 -23.25
C ASN A 99 4.89 -18.19 -22.01
N ILE A 100 4.36 -17.22 -21.26
CA ILE A 100 3.66 -17.45 -20.00
C ILE A 100 2.38 -16.62 -19.90
N ARG A 101 1.48 -17.07 -19.03
CA ARG A 101 0.23 -16.37 -18.72
C ARG A 101 0.50 -15.18 -17.81
N LEU A 102 -0.47 -14.25 -17.76
CA LEU A 102 -0.40 -13.10 -16.85
C LEU A 102 -0.26 -13.56 -15.38
N VAL A 103 -1.00 -14.58 -14.96
CA VAL A 103 -0.92 -15.12 -13.58
C VAL A 103 0.46 -15.70 -13.26
N ASP A 104 1.09 -16.38 -14.23
CA ASP A 104 2.42 -16.95 -14.08
C ASP A 104 3.50 -15.86 -14.01
N ALA A 105 3.35 -14.78 -14.80
CA ALA A 105 4.24 -13.63 -14.76
C ALA A 105 4.21 -12.89 -13.42
N ILE A 106 3.02 -12.75 -12.81
CA ILE A 106 2.85 -12.18 -11.46
C ILE A 106 3.53 -13.09 -10.42
N SER A 107 3.28 -14.40 -10.48
CA SER A 107 3.90 -15.38 -9.58
C SER A 107 5.43 -15.33 -9.68
N GLU A 108 5.97 -15.34 -10.90
CA GLU A 108 7.41 -15.29 -11.13
C GLU A 108 8.04 -13.97 -10.66
N GLY A 109 7.41 -12.83 -10.94
CA GLY A 109 7.86 -11.51 -10.46
C GLY A 109 7.86 -11.42 -8.94
N LEU A 110 6.85 -11.98 -8.29
CA LEU A 110 6.76 -12.03 -6.84
C LEU A 110 7.83 -12.94 -6.24
N LYS A 111 8.03 -14.13 -6.81
CA LYS A 111 9.07 -15.07 -6.38
C LYS A 111 10.47 -14.45 -6.48
N GLN A 112 10.82 -13.88 -7.63
CA GLN A 112 12.10 -13.23 -7.86
C GLN A 112 12.31 -12.02 -6.94
N SER A 113 11.24 -11.31 -6.60
CA SER A 113 11.32 -10.22 -5.60
C SER A 113 11.57 -10.75 -4.20
N MET A 114 11.01 -11.90 -3.82
CA MET A 114 11.30 -12.55 -2.54
C MET A 114 12.73 -13.08 -2.46
N GLU A 115 13.29 -13.57 -3.57
CA GLU A 115 14.70 -13.98 -3.68
C GLU A 115 15.64 -12.78 -3.52
N LYS A 116 15.23 -11.63 -4.01
CA LYS A 116 16.03 -10.39 -3.95
C LYS A 116 15.97 -9.66 -2.61
N HIS A 117 14.85 -9.77 -1.89
CA HIS A 117 14.58 -9.04 -0.66
C HIS A 117 14.32 -10.01 0.50
N ASP A 118 15.32 -10.28 1.32
CA ASP A 118 15.20 -11.17 2.48
C ASP A 118 14.13 -10.73 3.49
N GLY A 119 13.92 -9.42 3.62
CA GLY A 119 12.92 -8.82 4.49
C GLY A 119 11.53 -8.68 3.88
N LEU A 120 11.25 -9.26 2.69
CA LEU A 120 9.92 -9.23 2.08
C LEU A 120 9.03 -10.33 2.67
N VAL A 121 7.88 -9.92 3.21
CA VAL A 121 6.84 -10.79 3.75
C VAL A 121 5.58 -10.68 2.90
N ILE A 122 4.99 -11.81 2.54
CA ILE A 122 3.69 -11.87 1.87
C ILE A 122 2.64 -12.32 2.88
N MET A 123 1.51 -11.61 2.93
CA MET A 123 0.39 -11.91 3.84
C MET A 123 -0.93 -11.90 3.10
N GLY A 124 -1.81 -12.82 3.46
CA GLY A 124 -3.16 -12.90 2.90
C GLY A 124 -3.88 -14.17 3.34
N GLN A 125 -5.09 -14.34 2.87
CA GLN A 125 -5.90 -15.52 3.18
C GLN A 125 -5.53 -16.66 2.23
N ASP A 126 -5.30 -17.85 2.77
CA ASP A 126 -5.01 -19.10 2.04
C ASP A 126 -3.77 -19.06 1.11
N ILE A 127 -2.88 -18.09 1.29
CA ILE A 127 -1.72 -17.90 0.41
C ILE A 127 -0.54 -18.80 0.74
N ALA A 128 -0.51 -19.41 1.95
CA ALA A 128 0.58 -20.28 2.38
C ALA A 128 0.46 -21.69 1.74
N ASP A 129 0.09 -22.69 2.52
CA ASP A 129 0.08 -24.10 2.05
C ASP A 129 -0.87 -24.35 0.86
N TYR A 130 -1.96 -23.56 0.73
CA TYR A 130 -2.89 -23.67 -0.39
C TYR A 130 -2.40 -22.96 -1.67
N GLY A 131 -1.50 -21.97 -1.55
CA GLY A 131 -0.94 -21.21 -2.67
C GLY A 131 -1.85 -20.12 -3.23
N GLY A 132 -2.87 -19.68 -2.48
CA GLY A 132 -3.84 -18.67 -2.87
C GLY A 132 -4.93 -19.17 -3.80
N VAL A 133 -6.02 -18.40 -3.93
CA VAL A 133 -7.19 -18.75 -4.77
C VAL A 133 -6.80 -18.92 -6.25
N PHE A 134 -5.86 -18.13 -6.71
CA PHE A 134 -5.39 -18.13 -8.11
C PHE A 134 -4.07 -18.89 -8.32
N LYS A 135 -3.52 -19.51 -7.26
CA LYS A 135 -2.27 -20.29 -7.27
C LYS A 135 -1.02 -19.47 -7.59
N ILE A 136 -1.02 -18.20 -7.23
CA ILE A 136 0.11 -17.29 -7.46
C ILE A 136 1.26 -17.59 -6.50
N THR A 137 0.96 -18.01 -5.26
CA THR A 137 1.95 -18.31 -4.22
C THR A 137 2.18 -19.82 -4.00
N ASP A 138 1.77 -20.63 -4.96
CA ASP A 138 1.96 -22.09 -4.90
C ASP A 138 3.46 -22.42 -4.84
N GLY A 139 3.88 -23.27 -3.88
CA GLY A 139 5.28 -23.62 -3.63
C GLY A 139 6.11 -22.53 -2.92
N PHE A 140 5.53 -21.41 -2.53
CA PHE A 140 6.30 -20.34 -1.87
C PHE A 140 6.64 -20.66 -0.42
N VAL A 141 5.79 -21.40 0.29
CA VAL A 141 6.09 -21.81 1.67
C VAL A 141 7.32 -22.74 1.72
N GLU A 142 7.43 -23.66 0.76
CA GLU A 142 8.57 -24.55 0.63
C GLU A 142 9.85 -23.79 0.30
N ALA A 143 9.75 -22.73 -0.52
CA ALA A 143 10.90 -21.94 -0.96
C ALA A 143 11.35 -20.91 0.08
N PHE A 144 10.43 -20.28 0.82
CA PHE A 144 10.72 -19.10 1.65
C PHE A 144 10.32 -19.25 3.12
N GLY A 145 9.61 -20.32 3.47
CA GLY A 145 9.16 -20.59 4.84
C GLY A 145 7.91 -19.81 5.26
N LYS A 146 7.24 -20.31 6.31
CA LYS A 146 5.99 -19.74 6.85
C LYS A 146 6.18 -18.36 7.50
N GLU A 147 7.40 -18.00 7.87
CA GLU A 147 7.70 -16.67 8.42
C GLU A 147 7.59 -15.58 7.36
N ARG A 148 7.84 -15.91 6.11
CA ARG A 148 7.78 -14.96 4.99
C ARG A 148 6.53 -15.11 4.11
N VAL A 149 5.81 -16.25 4.19
CA VAL A 149 4.55 -16.51 3.46
C VAL A 149 3.49 -16.88 4.47
N ARG A 150 2.65 -15.92 4.83
CA ARG A 150 1.80 -16.00 6.02
C ARG A 150 0.31 -16.01 5.69
N ASN A 151 -0.38 -17.08 6.08
CA ASN A 151 -1.85 -17.03 6.15
C ASN A 151 -2.29 -16.06 7.23
N THR A 152 -3.37 -15.34 6.95
CA THR A 152 -4.03 -14.47 7.92
C THR A 152 -5.48 -14.92 8.14
N PRO A 153 -6.10 -14.59 9.29
CA PRO A 153 -7.54 -14.61 9.42
C PRO A 153 -8.21 -13.65 8.42
N ILE A 154 -9.54 -13.74 8.29
CA ILE A 154 -10.35 -12.77 7.53
C ILE A 154 -10.42 -11.46 8.33
N CYS A 155 -9.50 -10.55 8.07
CA CYS A 155 -9.36 -9.28 8.79
C CYS A 155 -8.55 -8.26 7.99
N GLU A 156 -9.01 -7.86 6.82
CA GLU A 156 -8.28 -7.05 5.83
C GLU A 156 -7.70 -5.77 6.44
N SER A 157 -8.47 -5.09 7.29
CA SER A 157 -7.99 -3.89 8.00
C SER A 157 -6.77 -4.19 8.89
N ALA A 158 -6.78 -5.31 9.61
CA ALA A 158 -5.66 -5.71 10.45
C ALA A 158 -4.45 -6.15 9.62
N VAL A 159 -4.66 -6.83 8.49
CA VAL A 159 -3.59 -7.28 7.59
C VAL A 159 -2.87 -6.09 6.97
N VAL A 160 -3.62 -5.09 6.46
CA VAL A 160 -3.04 -3.84 5.93
C VAL A 160 -2.28 -3.08 7.02
N SER A 161 -2.84 -3.00 8.23
CA SER A 161 -2.18 -2.32 9.36
C SER A 161 -0.91 -3.05 9.82
N ALA A 162 -0.91 -4.39 9.80
CA ALA A 162 0.28 -5.20 10.10
C ALA A 162 1.38 -4.98 9.04
N ALA A 163 1.00 -4.89 7.75
CA ALA A 163 1.93 -4.57 6.67
C ALA A 163 2.60 -3.19 6.88
N MET A 164 1.83 -2.19 7.31
CA MET A 164 2.39 -0.88 7.69
C MET A 164 3.37 -1.02 8.86
N GLY A 165 3.02 -1.80 9.88
CA GLY A 165 3.91 -2.09 11.03
C GLY A 165 5.23 -2.73 10.61
N LEU A 166 5.21 -3.67 9.65
CA LEU A 166 6.40 -4.26 9.06
C LEU A 166 7.26 -3.21 8.34
N SER A 167 6.62 -2.32 7.57
CA SER A 167 7.33 -1.23 6.87
C SER A 167 8.02 -0.28 7.84
N ILE A 168 7.38 0.13 8.92
CA ILE A 168 7.97 0.95 9.98
C ILE A 168 9.21 0.27 10.59
N LYS A 169 9.20 -1.06 10.69
CA LYS A 169 10.33 -1.86 11.17
C LYS A 169 11.39 -2.17 10.10
N GLY A 170 11.29 -1.54 8.94
CA GLY A 170 12.29 -1.67 7.87
C GLY A 170 12.12 -2.86 6.94
N MET A 171 11.03 -3.61 7.08
CA MET A 171 10.67 -4.72 6.20
C MET A 171 9.82 -4.25 5.02
N LYS A 172 9.67 -5.09 4.01
CA LYS A 172 8.72 -4.89 2.91
C LYS A 172 7.54 -5.84 3.05
N ALA A 173 6.36 -5.41 2.65
CA ALA A 173 5.18 -6.26 2.72
C ALA A 173 4.39 -6.28 1.41
N VAL A 174 3.96 -7.46 1.01
CA VAL A 174 2.92 -7.65 -0.01
C VAL A 174 1.69 -8.23 0.69
N VAL A 175 0.58 -7.55 0.56
CA VAL A 175 -0.73 -8.02 1.04
C VAL A 175 -1.53 -8.49 -0.17
N GLU A 176 -2.06 -9.70 -0.12
CA GLU A 176 -3.03 -10.18 -1.09
C GLU A 176 -4.44 -10.03 -0.53
N MET A 177 -5.26 -9.22 -1.20
CA MET A 177 -6.71 -9.32 -1.09
C MET A 177 -7.15 -10.47 -1.98
N GLN A 178 -7.97 -11.40 -1.50
CA GLN A 178 -8.46 -12.49 -2.37
C GLN A 178 -9.23 -11.93 -3.57
N PHE A 179 -9.97 -10.86 -3.33
CA PHE A 179 -10.67 -10.06 -4.34
C PHE A 179 -10.59 -8.58 -3.97
N ALA A 180 -10.50 -7.71 -4.96
CA ALA A 180 -10.48 -6.25 -4.76
C ALA A 180 -11.70 -5.74 -3.98
N ASP A 181 -12.84 -6.43 -4.08
CA ASP A 181 -14.08 -6.16 -3.35
C ASP A 181 -13.86 -6.04 -1.84
N PHE A 182 -12.98 -6.87 -1.28
CA PHE A 182 -12.75 -6.96 0.17
C PHE A 182 -11.88 -5.83 0.73
N VAL A 183 -11.23 -5.05 -0.12
CA VAL A 183 -10.47 -3.88 0.33
C VAL A 183 -11.36 -2.85 1.01
N SER A 184 -12.67 -2.89 0.77
CA SER A 184 -13.65 -2.01 1.43
C SER A 184 -13.60 -2.14 2.96
N THR A 185 -13.32 -3.32 3.51
CA THR A 185 -13.14 -3.53 4.95
C THR A 185 -11.79 -3.05 5.46
N GLY A 186 -10.78 -2.95 4.59
CA GLY A 186 -9.46 -2.38 4.83
C GLY A 186 -9.30 -0.93 4.36
N PHE A 187 -10.38 -0.24 3.96
CA PHE A 187 -10.31 1.09 3.35
C PHE A 187 -9.64 2.13 4.26
N ASN A 188 -10.03 2.15 5.54
CA ASN A 188 -9.47 3.12 6.49
C ASN A 188 -7.94 3.05 6.63
N PRO A 189 -7.29 1.90 6.89
CA PRO A 189 -5.83 1.85 6.94
C PRO A 189 -5.16 2.20 5.60
N VAL A 190 -5.79 1.94 4.46
CA VAL A 190 -5.23 2.32 3.16
C VAL A 190 -5.22 3.85 3.00
N VAL A 191 -6.37 4.53 3.18
CA VAL A 191 -6.49 5.96 2.86
C VAL A 191 -6.06 6.89 3.99
N ASN A 192 -6.05 6.44 5.24
CA ASN A 192 -5.73 7.28 6.40
C ASN A 192 -4.36 6.97 7.02
N TYR A 193 -3.81 5.76 6.82
CA TYR A 193 -2.49 5.41 7.34
C TYR A 193 -1.46 5.29 6.21
N LEU A 194 -1.61 4.34 5.29
CA LEU A 194 -0.63 4.13 4.23
C LEU A 194 -0.45 5.41 3.39
N ALA A 195 -1.56 5.97 2.89
CA ALA A 195 -1.53 7.14 2.02
C ALA A 195 -0.88 8.38 2.66
N LYS A 196 -0.99 8.54 3.99
CA LYS A 196 -0.61 9.75 4.69
C LYS A 196 0.64 9.61 5.56
N SER A 197 1.21 8.41 5.66
CA SER A 197 2.33 8.12 6.56
C SER A 197 3.55 8.98 6.26
N HIS A 198 3.91 9.14 5.00
CA HIS A 198 5.04 9.96 4.62
C HIS A 198 4.76 11.45 4.86
N TYR A 199 3.65 11.97 4.35
CA TYR A 199 3.27 13.36 4.51
C TYR A 199 3.18 13.79 5.98
N ARG A 200 2.60 12.93 6.83
CA ARG A 200 2.34 13.27 8.23
C ARG A 200 3.53 13.02 9.16
N TRP A 201 4.31 11.97 8.92
CA TRP A 201 5.34 11.49 9.84
C TRP A 201 6.70 11.21 9.18
N ASN A 202 6.85 11.51 7.88
CA ASN A 202 8.03 11.16 7.08
C ASN A 202 8.35 9.65 7.10
N GLU A 203 7.36 8.81 7.44
CA GLU A 203 7.52 7.36 7.47
C GLU A 203 7.26 6.76 6.09
N LYS A 204 8.13 5.86 5.67
CA LYS A 204 7.90 5.10 4.45
C LYS A 204 6.77 4.08 4.65
N ALA A 205 6.13 3.70 3.56
CA ALA A 205 5.13 2.64 3.52
C ALA A 205 5.46 1.64 2.39
N ASP A 206 6.48 0.82 2.61
CA ASP A 206 6.93 -0.26 1.71
C ASP A 206 5.87 -1.38 1.63
N VAL A 207 4.68 -1.05 1.16
CA VAL A 207 3.52 -1.95 1.14
C VAL A 207 2.92 -2.01 -0.26
N VAL A 208 2.82 -3.21 -0.81
CA VAL A 208 2.06 -3.48 -2.03
C VAL A 208 0.79 -4.23 -1.66
N ILE A 209 -0.36 -3.75 -2.14
CA ILE A 209 -1.64 -4.45 -1.98
C ILE A 209 -2.05 -4.98 -3.35
N ARG A 210 -1.97 -6.29 -3.54
CA ARG A 210 -2.44 -6.99 -4.73
C ARG A 210 -3.94 -7.20 -4.65
N MET A 211 -4.63 -6.85 -5.72
CA MET A 211 -6.10 -6.84 -5.76
C MET A 211 -6.63 -7.49 -7.04
N PRO A 212 -6.89 -8.81 -7.02
CA PRO A 212 -7.63 -9.47 -8.09
C PRO A 212 -9.01 -8.85 -8.26
N CYS A 213 -9.29 -8.27 -9.43
CA CYS A 213 -10.50 -7.46 -9.68
C CYS A 213 -11.22 -7.87 -10.96
N GLY A 214 -12.33 -7.22 -11.27
CA GLY A 214 -13.08 -7.37 -12.50
C GLY A 214 -14.00 -8.59 -12.55
N GLY A 215 -14.90 -8.57 -13.52
CA GLY A 215 -15.87 -9.63 -13.79
C GLY A 215 -15.33 -10.77 -14.65
N ASP A 216 -16.24 -11.39 -15.42
CA ASP A 216 -15.99 -12.42 -16.43
C ASP A 216 -15.55 -13.81 -15.90
N VAL A 217 -15.70 -14.04 -14.58
CA VAL A 217 -15.42 -15.34 -13.95
C VAL A 217 -16.66 -15.98 -13.31
N GLY A 218 -17.82 -15.34 -13.44
CA GLY A 218 -19.08 -15.86 -12.93
C GLY A 218 -19.23 -15.85 -11.40
N ALA A 219 -18.45 -15.04 -10.68
CA ALA A 219 -18.38 -15.05 -9.21
C ALA A 219 -19.38 -14.10 -8.52
N GLY A 220 -20.24 -13.42 -9.28
CA GLY A 220 -21.28 -12.52 -8.76
C GLY A 220 -20.76 -11.17 -8.28
N PRO A 221 -21.65 -10.29 -7.74
CA PRO A 221 -21.35 -8.88 -7.50
C PRO A 221 -20.35 -8.61 -6.37
N PHE A 222 -20.15 -9.55 -5.44
CA PHE A 222 -19.22 -9.39 -4.32
C PHE A 222 -17.81 -9.89 -4.62
N HIS A 223 -17.53 -10.33 -5.86
CA HIS A 223 -16.25 -10.85 -6.29
C HIS A 223 -15.86 -10.34 -7.69
N SER A 224 -16.50 -9.28 -8.18
CA SER A 224 -16.36 -8.84 -9.57
C SER A 224 -16.18 -7.32 -9.71
N GLN A 225 -15.94 -6.59 -8.61
CA GLN A 225 -15.81 -5.14 -8.65
C GLN A 225 -14.46 -4.72 -9.24
N THR A 226 -14.47 -3.51 -9.83
CA THR A 226 -13.29 -2.75 -10.23
C THR A 226 -13.39 -1.43 -9.47
N ASN A 227 -12.58 -1.25 -8.44
CA ASN A 227 -12.70 -0.16 -7.49
C ASN A 227 -11.45 0.74 -7.43
N GLU A 228 -10.62 0.72 -8.45
CA GLU A 228 -9.41 1.54 -8.59
C GLU A 228 -9.69 3.04 -8.48
N ALA A 229 -10.86 3.50 -8.96
CA ALA A 229 -11.27 4.90 -8.88
C ALA A 229 -11.40 5.43 -7.43
N TRP A 230 -11.58 4.54 -6.44
CA TRP A 230 -11.59 4.95 -5.04
C TRP A 230 -10.23 5.48 -4.58
N PHE A 231 -9.16 5.01 -5.20
CA PHE A 231 -7.79 5.23 -4.77
C PHE A 231 -7.02 6.21 -5.65
N THR A 232 -7.36 6.35 -6.93
CA THR A 232 -6.67 7.26 -7.84
C THR A 232 -6.76 8.73 -7.43
N LYS A 233 -7.77 9.10 -6.65
CA LYS A 233 -7.96 10.45 -6.10
C LYS A 233 -7.39 10.63 -4.68
N THR A 234 -6.73 9.60 -4.12
CA THR A 234 -6.17 9.65 -2.76
C THR A 234 -4.68 9.95 -2.84
N PRO A 235 -4.22 11.19 -2.52
CA PRO A 235 -2.80 11.52 -2.53
C PRO A 235 -2.00 10.60 -1.60
N GLY A 236 -0.79 10.23 -2.01
CA GLY A 236 0.09 9.33 -1.29
C GLY A 236 -0.02 7.85 -1.69
N LEU A 237 -1.03 7.47 -2.49
CA LEU A 237 -1.15 6.13 -3.06
C LEU A 237 -0.66 6.11 -4.51
N LYS A 238 -0.01 5.01 -4.90
CA LYS A 238 0.25 4.69 -6.30
C LYS A 238 -0.71 3.58 -6.75
N VAL A 239 -1.19 3.66 -7.99
CA VAL A 239 -2.17 2.72 -8.54
C VAL A 239 -1.66 2.16 -9.86
N VAL A 240 -1.47 0.85 -9.91
CA VAL A 240 -0.92 0.12 -11.05
C VAL A 240 -1.95 -0.90 -11.53
N TYR A 241 -2.13 -0.98 -12.85
CA TYR A 241 -3.12 -1.87 -13.44
C TYR A 241 -2.63 -2.41 -14.81
N PRO A 242 -1.75 -3.42 -14.83
CA PRO A 242 -1.19 -3.96 -16.06
C PRO A 242 -2.22 -4.73 -16.90
N ALA A 243 -2.04 -4.70 -18.21
CA ALA A 243 -2.83 -5.47 -19.17
C ALA A 243 -2.09 -6.72 -19.69
N PHE A 244 -0.75 -6.75 -19.61
CA PHE A 244 0.09 -7.77 -20.22
C PHE A 244 1.04 -8.45 -19.22
N PRO A 245 1.44 -9.73 -19.46
CA PRO A 245 2.38 -10.46 -18.61
C PRO A 245 3.72 -9.76 -18.38
N TYR A 246 4.33 -9.21 -19.44
CA TYR A 246 5.58 -8.45 -19.35
C TYR A 246 5.46 -7.27 -18.40
N ASP A 247 4.39 -6.49 -18.56
CA ASP A 247 4.15 -5.32 -17.72
C ASP A 247 3.85 -5.70 -16.27
N ALA A 248 3.04 -6.73 -16.07
CA ALA A 248 2.69 -7.20 -14.73
C ALA A 248 3.92 -7.60 -13.92
N LYS A 249 4.85 -8.38 -14.53
CA LYS A 249 6.09 -8.79 -13.86
C LYS A 249 7.00 -7.60 -13.53
N GLY A 250 7.26 -6.73 -14.51
CA GLY A 250 8.20 -5.62 -14.34
C GLY A 250 7.66 -4.52 -13.42
N LEU A 251 6.36 -4.20 -13.52
CA LEU A 251 5.71 -3.21 -12.65
C LEU A 251 5.56 -3.71 -11.21
N LEU A 252 5.31 -5.01 -10.99
CA LEU A 252 5.26 -5.59 -9.65
C LEU A 252 6.63 -5.53 -8.98
N ALA A 253 7.70 -5.81 -9.72
CA ALA A 253 9.07 -5.66 -9.22
C ALA A 253 9.36 -4.20 -8.81
N THR A 254 8.92 -3.23 -9.60
CA THR A 254 9.04 -1.81 -9.26
C THR A 254 8.19 -1.45 -8.04
N ALA A 255 6.96 -1.95 -7.94
CA ALA A 255 6.08 -1.73 -6.80
C ALA A 255 6.73 -2.17 -5.48
N ILE A 256 7.38 -3.32 -5.47
CA ILE A 256 8.07 -3.85 -4.29
C ILE A 256 9.34 -3.04 -3.94
N ASN A 257 9.99 -2.41 -4.92
CA ASN A 257 11.13 -1.53 -4.67
C ASN A 257 10.73 -0.15 -4.15
N ASP A 258 9.53 0.34 -4.51
CA ASP A 258 9.05 1.68 -4.18
C ASP A 258 8.77 1.82 -2.67
N PRO A 259 9.26 2.87 -2.00
CA PRO A 259 9.00 3.10 -0.58
C PRO A 259 7.62 3.70 -0.28
N ASN A 260 6.78 3.88 -1.29
CA ASN A 260 5.41 4.37 -1.17
C ASN A 260 4.40 3.22 -1.33
N PRO A 261 3.19 3.36 -0.79
CA PRO A 261 2.18 2.32 -0.90
C PRO A 261 1.68 2.20 -2.35
N VAL A 262 1.65 0.98 -2.86
CA VAL A 262 1.20 0.66 -4.21
C VAL A 262 -0.01 -0.28 -4.17
N LEU A 263 -1.09 0.14 -4.83
CA LEU A 263 -2.25 -0.70 -5.08
C LEU A 263 -2.09 -1.32 -6.48
N PHE A 264 -1.97 -2.64 -6.52
CA PHE A 264 -1.67 -3.38 -7.73
C PHE A 264 -2.91 -4.18 -8.15
N PHE A 265 -3.66 -3.65 -9.10
CA PHE A 265 -4.89 -4.25 -9.62
C PHE A 265 -4.56 -5.31 -10.68
N GLU A 266 -5.26 -6.43 -10.62
CA GLU A 266 -5.04 -7.59 -11.47
C GLU A 266 -6.38 -8.11 -12.00
N HIS A 267 -6.71 -7.84 -13.27
CA HIS A 267 -7.99 -8.27 -13.82
C HIS A 267 -8.04 -9.79 -14.00
N LYS A 268 -8.93 -10.46 -13.27
CA LYS A 268 -9.01 -11.92 -13.20
C LYS A 268 -9.25 -12.61 -14.54
N ALA A 269 -10.05 -12.01 -15.43
CA ALA A 269 -10.29 -12.55 -16.76
C ALA A 269 -9.01 -12.64 -17.61
N LEU A 270 -8.00 -11.81 -17.33
CA LEU A 270 -6.73 -11.82 -18.05
C LEU A 270 -5.77 -12.89 -17.54
N TYR A 271 -5.91 -13.36 -16.30
CA TYR A 271 -4.97 -14.25 -15.64
C TYR A 271 -4.56 -15.47 -16.46
N ARG A 272 -5.52 -16.14 -17.10
CA ARG A 272 -5.30 -17.40 -17.82
C ARG A 272 -5.51 -17.28 -19.34
N ASN A 273 -6.01 -16.12 -19.79
CA ASN A 273 -6.37 -15.91 -21.19
C ASN A 273 -5.31 -15.13 -21.96
N ILE A 274 -4.44 -14.37 -21.28
CA ILE A 274 -3.42 -13.56 -21.91
C ILE A 274 -2.05 -14.22 -21.72
N TYR A 275 -1.39 -14.47 -22.84
CA TYR A 275 -0.06 -15.03 -22.96
C TYR A 275 0.87 -14.04 -23.64
N GLN A 276 2.12 -14.03 -23.25
CA GLN A 276 3.17 -13.22 -23.87
C GLN A 276 4.54 -13.85 -23.62
N ASP A 277 5.49 -13.57 -24.51
CA ASP A 277 6.89 -13.89 -24.29
C ASP A 277 7.48 -12.91 -23.26
N VAL A 278 7.89 -13.45 -22.13
CA VAL A 278 8.38 -12.69 -20.98
C VAL A 278 9.80 -13.11 -20.64
N PRO A 279 10.72 -12.15 -20.40
CA PRO A 279 12.08 -12.46 -19.96
C PRO A 279 12.11 -13.29 -18.69
N THR A 280 13.00 -14.30 -18.62
CA THR A 280 13.12 -15.21 -17.48
C THR A 280 13.79 -14.56 -16.28
N SER A 281 14.60 -13.51 -16.48
CA SER A 281 15.26 -12.78 -15.39
C SER A 281 14.32 -11.81 -14.67
N TYR A 282 14.77 -11.34 -13.51
CA TYR A 282 14.18 -10.18 -12.83
C TYR A 282 14.44 -8.90 -13.63
N TYR A 283 13.43 -8.06 -13.78
CA TYR A 283 13.54 -6.73 -14.38
C TYR A 283 12.50 -5.78 -13.79
N THR A 284 12.67 -4.47 -14.04
CA THR A 284 11.79 -3.42 -13.54
C THR A 284 11.26 -2.57 -14.68
N LEU A 285 10.05 -2.01 -14.51
CA LEU A 285 9.46 -1.04 -15.43
C LEU A 285 9.07 0.23 -14.67
N PRO A 286 9.31 1.44 -15.22
CA PRO A 286 9.00 2.68 -14.54
C PRO A 286 7.49 2.91 -14.42
N PHE A 287 7.07 3.49 -13.30
CA PHE A 287 5.70 4.02 -13.17
C PHE A 287 5.54 5.34 -13.92
N GLY A 288 4.31 5.66 -14.33
CA GLY A 288 4.00 6.88 -15.07
C GLY A 288 4.54 6.88 -16.50
N LYS A 289 4.69 5.69 -17.09
CA LYS A 289 5.03 5.51 -18.52
C LYS A 289 4.05 4.55 -19.16
N ALA A 290 3.20 5.11 -20.02
CA ALA A 290 2.24 4.36 -20.82
C ALA A 290 2.95 3.61 -21.99
N ALA A 291 2.23 2.68 -22.60
CA ALA A 291 2.68 2.01 -23.81
C ALA A 291 1.77 2.39 -24.99
N LEU A 292 2.36 2.88 -26.07
CA LEU A 292 1.69 3.01 -27.35
C LEU A 292 1.69 1.63 -28.03
N LEU A 293 0.53 1.00 -28.09
CA LEU A 293 0.36 -0.37 -28.63
C LEU A 293 0.06 -0.37 -30.13
N LYS A 294 -0.54 0.69 -30.63
CA LYS A 294 -0.85 0.90 -32.04
C LYS A 294 -0.80 2.41 -32.32
N GLU A 295 -0.28 2.77 -33.46
CA GLU A 295 -0.31 4.13 -34.01
C GLU A 295 -1.46 4.31 -34.97
N GLY A 296 -2.10 5.48 -35.02
CA GLY A 296 -3.17 5.86 -35.93
C GLY A 296 -3.44 7.36 -35.89
N ASP A 297 -4.19 7.88 -36.86
CA ASP A 297 -4.33 9.32 -37.10
C ASP A 297 -5.74 9.87 -36.82
N ASP A 298 -6.77 8.99 -36.69
CA ASP A 298 -8.16 9.43 -36.69
C ASP A 298 -8.69 9.67 -35.27
N ILE A 299 -8.27 8.81 -34.32
CA ILE A 299 -8.75 8.86 -32.90
C ILE A 299 -7.74 8.21 -31.98
N THR A 300 -7.63 8.70 -30.75
CA THR A 300 -6.81 8.08 -29.69
C THR A 300 -7.70 7.35 -28.69
N ILE A 301 -7.42 6.07 -28.48
CA ILE A 301 -8.06 5.22 -27.47
C ILE A 301 -7.09 5.06 -26.30
N VAL A 302 -7.48 5.57 -25.14
CA VAL A 302 -6.70 5.47 -23.90
C VAL A 302 -7.40 4.50 -22.96
N SER A 303 -6.71 3.46 -22.51
CA SER A 303 -7.30 2.43 -21.65
C SER A 303 -6.27 1.78 -20.74
N TYR A 304 -6.70 0.82 -19.91
CA TYR A 304 -5.87 0.02 -19.01
C TYR A 304 -6.52 -1.34 -18.72
N GLY A 305 -5.75 -2.30 -18.22
CA GLY A 305 -6.25 -3.62 -17.83
C GLY A 305 -7.06 -4.31 -18.93
N ALA A 306 -8.24 -4.83 -18.62
CA ALA A 306 -9.07 -5.53 -19.60
C ALA A 306 -9.58 -4.63 -20.74
N GLY A 307 -9.75 -3.32 -20.49
CA GLY A 307 -10.19 -2.37 -21.50
C GLY A 307 -9.24 -2.27 -22.69
N VAL A 308 -7.95 -2.49 -22.49
CA VAL A 308 -6.94 -2.55 -23.57
C VAL A 308 -7.25 -3.70 -24.53
N HIS A 309 -7.55 -4.88 -23.99
CA HIS A 309 -7.87 -6.05 -24.82
C HIS A 309 -9.21 -5.90 -25.55
N TRP A 310 -10.19 -5.23 -24.95
CA TRP A 310 -11.44 -4.91 -25.65
C TRP A 310 -11.20 -3.97 -26.82
N ALA A 311 -10.39 -2.92 -26.61
CA ALA A 311 -9.99 -2.02 -27.68
C ALA A 311 -9.21 -2.75 -28.79
N MET A 312 -8.22 -3.58 -28.43
CA MET A 312 -7.45 -4.38 -29.39
C MET A 312 -8.35 -5.29 -30.24
N ASN A 313 -9.31 -5.99 -29.61
CA ASN A 313 -10.24 -6.85 -30.32
C ASN A 313 -11.14 -6.04 -31.26
N THR A 314 -11.67 -4.91 -30.80
CA THR A 314 -12.47 -4.01 -31.62
C THR A 314 -11.71 -3.49 -32.83
N LEU A 315 -10.48 -3.04 -32.66
CA LEU A 315 -9.62 -2.57 -33.75
C LEU A 315 -9.21 -3.68 -34.72
N LYS A 316 -9.16 -4.92 -34.25
CA LYS A 316 -8.93 -6.09 -35.12
C LYS A 316 -10.17 -6.41 -35.97
N ASP A 317 -11.36 -6.30 -35.38
CA ASP A 317 -12.62 -6.58 -36.05
C ASP A 317 -13.05 -5.43 -36.97
N HIS A 318 -12.54 -4.22 -36.70
CA HIS A 318 -12.80 -2.99 -37.46
C HIS A 318 -11.49 -2.34 -37.94
N PRO A 319 -10.83 -2.97 -38.97
CA PRO A 319 -9.54 -2.49 -39.47
C PRO A 319 -9.61 -1.12 -40.16
N GLU A 320 -10.81 -0.67 -40.54
CA GLU A 320 -11.06 0.68 -41.04
C GLU A 320 -10.85 1.79 -40.02
N ILE A 321 -10.83 1.47 -38.72
CA ILE A 321 -10.56 2.45 -37.64
C ILE A 321 -9.04 2.63 -37.53
N ASN A 322 -8.55 3.79 -37.89
CA ASN A 322 -7.14 4.16 -37.78
C ASN A 322 -6.89 4.91 -36.48
N ALA A 323 -6.73 4.16 -35.38
CA ALA A 323 -6.64 4.70 -34.02
C ALA A 323 -5.28 4.47 -33.40
N ASP A 324 -4.80 5.46 -32.60
CA ASP A 324 -3.85 5.19 -31.55
C ASP A 324 -4.48 4.32 -30.47
N LEU A 325 -3.71 3.42 -29.88
CA LEU A 325 -4.09 2.70 -28.68
C LEU A 325 -3.01 2.82 -27.62
N ILE A 326 -3.35 3.47 -26.53
CA ILE A 326 -2.46 3.71 -25.38
C ILE A 326 -2.90 2.87 -24.19
N ASP A 327 -1.99 1.99 -23.71
CA ASP A 327 -2.15 1.33 -22.40
C ASP A 327 -1.48 2.17 -21.32
N LEU A 328 -2.26 2.66 -20.38
CA LEU A 328 -1.78 3.50 -19.28
C LEU A 328 -0.84 2.77 -18.31
N ARG A 329 -0.97 1.45 -18.11
CA ARG A 329 -0.18 0.64 -17.17
C ARG A 329 -0.28 1.10 -15.71
N THR A 330 -0.22 2.42 -15.48
CA THR A 330 -0.34 3.06 -14.17
C THR A 330 -1.38 4.17 -14.20
N LEU A 331 -2.24 4.20 -13.20
CA LEU A 331 -3.29 5.22 -13.05
C LEU A 331 -2.85 6.34 -12.10
N MET A 332 -1.88 6.06 -11.24
CA MET A 332 -1.21 7.02 -10.38
C MET A 332 0.23 6.55 -10.11
N PRO A 333 1.26 7.26 -10.57
CA PRO A 333 1.19 8.46 -11.44
C PRO A 333 0.67 8.15 -12.85
N LEU A 334 -0.02 9.11 -13.44
CA LEU A 334 -0.52 9.03 -14.81
C LEU A 334 0.53 9.60 -15.79
N ASP A 335 0.72 8.94 -16.93
CA ASP A 335 1.56 9.46 -18.03
C ASP A 335 0.78 10.49 -18.85
N THR A 336 0.78 11.73 -18.37
CA THR A 336 0.09 12.84 -19.04
C THR A 336 0.76 13.24 -20.36
N GLU A 337 2.07 13.01 -20.50
CA GLU A 337 2.80 13.29 -21.74
C GLU A 337 2.28 12.38 -22.86
N ALA A 338 2.14 11.08 -22.62
CA ALA A 338 1.64 10.14 -23.60
C ALA A 338 0.16 10.38 -23.98
N ILE A 339 -0.62 11.07 -23.13
CA ILE A 339 -2.04 11.36 -23.40
C ILE A 339 -2.21 12.66 -24.20
N TYR A 340 -1.37 13.67 -23.95
CA TYR A 340 -1.53 15.02 -24.51
C TYR A 340 -0.48 15.35 -25.59
N GLY A 341 0.57 14.55 -25.73
CA GLY A 341 1.63 14.70 -26.72
C GLY A 341 1.26 14.08 -28.05
#